data_11549499b86123c60ae0539e1fb95ee2
#
_entry.id   11549499b86123c60ae0539e1fb95ee2
#
_cell.length_a   1.000
_cell.length_b   1.000
_cell.length_c   1.000
_cell.angle_alpha   90.00
_cell.angle_beta   90.00
_cell.angle_gamma   90.00
#
_symmetry.space_group_name_H-M   'P 1'
#
loop_
_entity.id
_entity.type
_entity.pdbx_description
1 polymer ?
#
loop_
_entity_poly.entity_id
_entity_poly.type
_entity_poly.pdbx_seq_one_letter_code
_entity_poly.pdbx_strand_id
1 'polypeptide(L)'
;MSRTVNGEKWFGAREKEYLRKLVWQVAEFSGVRVVTYAVMDNHFHILAEVPPERVVSDGEIVRRFAVLYPETTPWQPLTVDALADALAVNDIRGQELREELLGRMHDVSWMMKTIKQRFAIGFNKPRERFGPVWSERFRSVLVEGDVKALR
;
A
#
# COMPACT_ATOMS: atom_id res chain seq x y z
N MET A 1 -0.43 -5.19 12.53
CA MET A 1 -0.39 -6.67 12.37
C MET A 1 -1.60 -7.15 11.60
N SER A 2 -1.42 -8.09 10.72
CA SER A 2 -2.53 -8.82 10.07
C SER A 2 -2.23 -10.32 10.05
N ARG A 3 -3.27 -11.14 10.20
CA ARG A 3 -3.20 -12.59 10.31
C ARG A 3 -4.09 -13.26 9.27
N THR A 4 -3.68 -14.43 8.79
CA THR A 4 -4.48 -15.26 7.89
C THR A 4 -5.73 -15.81 8.57
N VAL A 5 -6.75 -16.10 7.75
CA VAL A 5 -7.98 -16.76 8.23
C VAL A 5 -7.64 -18.11 8.86
N ASN A 6 -8.27 -18.42 9.99
CA ASN A 6 -8.06 -19.64 10.77
C ASN A 6 -6.58 -19.91 11.16
N GLY A 7 -5.71 -18.92 11.07
CA GLY A 7 -4.29 -19.06 11.37
C GLY A 7 -3.51 -19.97 10.42
N GLU A 8 -4.01 -20.15 9.20
CA GLU A 8 -3.38 -20.99 8.18
C GLU A 8 -1.96 -20.52 7.84
N LYS A 9 -1.01 -21.45 7.83
CA LYS A 9 0.41 -21.19 7.54
C LYS A 9 0.68 -21.18 6.04
N TRP A 10 0.16 -20.18 5.35
CA TRP A 10 0.25 -20.06 3.89
C TRP A 10 1.50 -19.37 3.36
N PHE A 11 2.27 -18.72 4.23
CA PHE A 11 3.39 -17.90 3.81
C PHE A 11 4.69 -18.69 3.79
N GLY A 12 5.00 -19.29 2.66
CA GLY A 12 6.33 -19.79 2.35
C GLY A 12 7.27 -18.67 1.88
N ALA A 13 8.46 -19.01 1.44
CA ALA A 13 9.47 -18.04 0.99
C ALA A 13 8.96 -17.15 -0.16
N ARG A 14 8.22 -17.73 -1.09
CA ARG A 14 7.66 -17.04 -2.26
C ARG A 14 6.59 -16.01 -1.85
N GLU A 15 5.69 -16.39 -0.97
CA GLU A 15 4.63 -15.53 -0.46
C GLU A 15 5.19 -14.40 0.40
N LYS A 16 6.19 -14.68 1.23
CA LYS A 16 6.88 -13.67 2.04
C LYS A 16 7.57 -12.62 1.17
N GLU A 17 8.24 -13.05 0.11
CA GLU A 17 8.88 -12.12 -0.85
C GLU A 17 7.85 -11.29 -1.62
N TYR A 18 6.74 -11.89 -2.03
CA TYR A 18 5.65 -11.18 -2.67
C TYR A 18 5.04 -10.12 -1.75
N LEU A 19 4.77 -10.47 -0.50
CA LEU A 19 4.27 -9.53 0.50
C LEU A 19 5.27 -8.39 0.75
N ARG A 20 6.56 -8.70 0.85
CA ARG A 20 7.61 -7.69 0.99
C ARG A 20 7.58 -6.67 -0.15
N LYS A 21 7.48 -7.13 -1.38
CA LYS A 21 7.39 -6.25 -2.56
C LYS A 21 6.15 -5.36 -2.52
N LEU A 22 5.02 -5.91 -2.14
CA LEU A 22 3.79 -5.15 -2.00
C LEU A 22 3.90 -4.07 -0.90
N VAL A 23 4.49 -4.40 0.23
CA VAL A 23 4.71 -3.43 1.32
C VAL A 23 5.51 -2.23 0.82
N TRP A 24 6.61 -2.47 0.13
CA TRP A 24 7.44 -1.39 -0.42
C TRP A 24 6.72 -0.58 -1.49
N GLN A 25 6.05 -1.24 -2.42
CA GLN A 25 5.32 -0.58 -3.50
C GLN A 25 4.21 0.34 -2.96
N VAL A 26 3.40 -0.16 -2.03
CA VAL A 26 2.28 0.60 -1.47
C VAL A 26 2.76 1.69 -0.52
N ALA A 27 3.79 1.42 0.29
CA ALA A 27 4.39 2.42 1.18
C ALA A 27 5.01 3.59 0.38
N GLU A 28 5.66 3.31 -0.73
CA GLU A 28 6.23 4.33 -1.61
C GLU A 28 5.16 5.27 -2.16
N PHE A 29 4.03 4.74 -2.58
CA PHE A 29 2.90 5.58 -2.99
C PHE A 29 2.33 6.37 -1.82
N SER A 30 2.10 5.73 -0.69
CA SER A 30 1.42 6.36 0.45
C SER A 30 2.27 7.38 1.19
N GLY A 31 3.58 7.42 0.96
CA GLY A 31 4.50 8.29 1.69
C GLY A 31 4.67 7.90 3.16
N VAL A 32 4.23 6.72 3.55
CA VAL A 32 4.47 6.14 4.87
C VAL A 32 5.85 5.52 4.91
N ARG A 33 6.64 5.85 5.90
CA ARG A 33 7.99 5.29 6.07
C ARG A 33 7.93 3.98 6.83
N VAL A 34 8.28 2.90 6.17
CA VAL A 34 8.44 1.59 6.83
C VAL A 34 9.79 1.56 7.54
N VAL A 35 9.76 1.49 8.86
CA VAL A 35 10.96 1.41 9.70
C VAL A 35 11.51 -0.01 9.71
N THR A 36 10.63 -0.97 9.95
CA THR A 36 10.94 -2.40 9.89
C THR A 36 9.68 -3.21 9.68
N TYR A 37 9.85 -4.46 9.31
CA TYR A 37 8.75 -5.41 9.16
C TYR A 37 9.21 -6.83 9.51
N ALA A 38 8.25 -7.69 9.82
CA ALA A 38 8.46 -9.12 10.01
C ALA A 38 7.31 -9.89 9.38
N VAL A 39 7.63 -10.87 8.56
CA VAL A 39 6.65 -11.77 7.93
C VAL A 39 6.84 -13.17 8.47
N MET A 40 5.84 -13.64 9.18
CA MET A 40 5.78 -15.00 9.74
C MET A 40 4.97 -15.91 8.80
N ASP A 41 4.79 -17.17 9.17
CA ASP A 41 4.10 -18.12 8.28
C ASP A 41 2.60 -17.84 8.09
N ASN A 42 1.99 -17.14 9.03
CA ASN A 42 0.55 -16.85 9.01
C ASN A 42 0.17 -15.43 9.40
N HIS A 43 1.13 -14.54 9.56
CA HIS A 43 0.87 -13.14 9.88
C HIS A 43 2.07 -12.26 9.56
N PHE A 44 1.86 -10.95 9.55
CA PHE A 44 2.95 -10.00 9.38
C PHE A 44 2.78 -8.78 10.29
N HIS A 45 3.90 -8.16 10.60
CA HIS A 45 4.00 -6.90 11.33
C HIS A 45 4.72 -5.86 10.49
N ILE A 46 4.28 -4.62 10.59
CA ILE A 46 4.98 -3.45 10.05
C ILE A 46 5.11 -2.44 11.17
N LEU A 47 6.31 -1.95 11.39
CA LEU A 47 6.55 -0.73 12.15
C LEU A 47 6.72 0.40 11.15
N ALA A 48 5.84 1.36 11.20
CA ALA A 48 5.79 2.45 10.25
C ALA A 48 5.69 3.81 10.96
N GLU A 49 6.24 4.82 10.30
CA GLU A 49 6.13 6.21 10.69
C GLU A 49 5.36 6.96 9.60
N VAL A 50 4.34 7.69 10.01
CA VAL A 50 3.64 8.63 9.14
C VAL A 50 4.31 9.99 9.31
N PRO A 51 5.06 10.47 8.30
CA PRO A 51 5.66 11.78 8.40
C PRO A 51 4.59 12.87 8.47
N PRO A 52 4.90 14.04 9.06
CA PRO A 52 3.99 15.17 9.03
C PRO A 52 3.56 15.49 7.61
N GLU A 53 2.31 15.90 7.43
CA GLU A 53 1.80 16.31 6.13
C GLU A 53 2.71 17.36 5.52
N ARG A 54 3.14 17.11 4.29
CA ARG A 54 3.87 18.06 3.46
C ARG A 54 3.09 18.25 2.18
N VAL A 55 3.25 19.41 1.57
CA VAL A 55 2.73 19.66 0.23
C VAL A 55 3.39 18.69 -0.74
N VAL A 56 2.57 17.85 -1.38
CA VAL A 56 3.03 16.92 -2.40
C VAL A 56 2.86 17.58 -3.76
N SER A 57 3.94 17.78 -4.48
CA SER A 57 3.92 18.37 -5.82
C SER A 57 3.23 17.45 -6.84
N ASP A 58 2.74 18.01 -7.95
CA ASP A 58 2.15 17.21 -9.02
C ASP A 58 3.15 16.20 -9.60
N GLY A 59 4.41 16.58 -9.75
CA GLY A 59 5.47 15.65 -10.18
C GLY A 59 5.66 14.48 -9.22
N GLU A 60 5.57 14.73 -7.93
CA GLU A 60 5.66 13.67 -6.92
C GLU A 60 4.42 12.78 -6.90
N ILE A 61 3.24 13.34 -7.11
CA ILE A 61 2.00 12.55 -7.27
C ILE A 61 2.14 11.59 -8.45
N VAL A 62 2.59 12.08 -9.59
CA VAL A 62 2.80 11.29 -10.81
C VAL A 62 3.83 10.18 -10.58
N ARG A 63 4.94 10.50 -9.93
CA ARG A 63 5.99 9.52 -9.59
C ARG A 63 5.44 8.39 -8.70
N ARG A 64 4.74 8.74 -7.63
CA ARG A 64 4.14 7.76 -6.72
C ARG A 64 3.07 6.91 -7.39
N PHE A 65 2.25 7.53 -8.23
CA PHE A 65 1.24 6.82 -9.02
C PHE A 65 1.88 5.79 -9.96
N ALA A 66 2.98 6.13 -10.63
CA ALA A 66 3.71 5.23 -11.51
C ALA A 66 4.26 4.00 -10.77
N VAL A 67 4.68 4.16 -9.51
CA VAL A 67 5.14 3.04 -8.67
C VAL A 67 3.99 2.11 -8.31
N LEU A 68 2.83 2.67 -7.94
CA LEU A 68 1.66 1.89 -7.52
C LEU A 68 0.97 1.19 -8.69
N TYR A 69 0.94 1.84 -9.85
CA TYR A 69 0.28 1.38 -11.06
C TYR A 69 1.27 1.36 -12.24
N PRO A 70 2.23 0.41 -12.26
CA PRO A 70 3.22 0.33 -13.33
C PRO A 70 2.60 -0.03 -14.69
N GLU A 71 1.43 -0.64 -14.68
CA GLU A 71 0.67 -1.03 -15.86
C GLU A 71 -0.80 -0.64 -15.72
N THR A 72 -1.43 -0.37 -16.85
CA THR A 72 -2.89 -0.18 -16.88
C THR A 72 -3.61 -1.51 -16.84
N THR A 73 -4.80 -1.50 -16.26
CA THR A 73 -5.70 -2.64 -16.23
C THR A 73 -7.12 -2.18 -16.61
N PRO A 74 -8.06 -3.07 -16.93
CA PRO A 74 -9.47 -2.69 -17.13
C PRO A 74 -10.08 -1.95 -15.94
N TRP A 75 -9.57 -2.23 -14.73
CA TRP A 75 -10.03 -1.61 -13.48
C TRP A 75 -9.29 -0.32 -13.12
N GLN A 76 -8.11 -0.14 -13.69
CA GLN A 76 -7.26 1.05 -13.54
C GLN A 76 -6.72 1.44 -14.93
N PRO A 77 -7.53 2.11 -15.77
CA PRO A 77 -7.14 2.45 -17.14
C PRO A 77 -6.33 3.74 -17.27
N LEU A 78 -6.20 4.52 -16.20
CA LEU A 78 -5.48 5.79 -16.23
C LEU A 78 -3.98 5.57 -16.43
N THR A 79 -3.43 6.14 -17.50
CA THR A 79 -1.99 6.11 -17.73
C THR A 79 -1.26 7.20 -16.94
N VAL A 80 0.03 7.02 -16.72
CA VAL A 80 0.89 8.02 -16.08
C VAL A 80 0.88 9.34 -16.86
N ASP A 81 0.98 9.28 -18.18
CA ASP A 81 0.95 10.47 -19.02
C ASP A 81 -0.40 11.20 -18.96
N ALA A 82 -1.50 10.47 -18.99
CA ALA A 82 -2.85 11.04 -18.86
C ALA A 82 -3.04 11.71 -17.50
N LEU A 83 -2.51 11.13 -16.42
CA LEU A 83 -2.52 11.76 -15.11
C LEU A 83 -1.70 13.05 -15.10
N ALA A 84 -0.48 13.01 -15.62
CA ALA A 84 0.38 14.19 -15.69
C ALA A 84 -0.29 15.33 -16.47
N ASP A 85 -0.90 15.03 -17.61
CA ASP A 85 -1.63 16.00 -18.41
C ASP A 85 -2.84 16.58 -17.68
N ALA A 86 -3.63 15.73 -17.01
CA ALA A 86 -4.79 16.18 -16.25
C ALA A 86 -4.40 17.11 -15.09
N LEU A 87 -3.34 16.81 -14.37
CA LEU A 87 -2.83 17.66 -13.29
C LEU A 87 -2.31 19.00 -13.83
N ALA A 88 -1.61 18.99 -14.97
CA ALA A 88 -1.09 20.20 -15.62
C ALA A 88 -2.22 21.12 -16.11
N VAL A 89 -3.27 20.57 -16.72
CA VAL A 89 -4.45 21.32 -17.15
C VAL A 89 -5.19 21.93 -15.96
N ASN A 90 -5.24 21.19 -14.85
CA ASN A 90 -5.84 21.63 -13.59
C ASN A 90 -7.30 22.09 -13.70
N ASP A 91 -8.06 21.44 -14.58
CA ASP A 91 -9.52 21.59 -14.65
C ASP A 91 -10.20 20.84 -13.50
N ILE A 92 -11.53 20.78 -13.51
CA ILE A 92 -12.29 20.08 -12.45
C ILE A 92 -11.83 18.63 -12.30
N ARG A 93 -11.63 17.92 -13.42
CA ARG A 93 -11.17 16.54 -13.39
C ARG A 93 -9.76 16.41 -12.82
N GLY A 94 -8.85 17.28 -13.20
CA GLY A 94 -7.49 17.31 -12.66
C GLY A 94 -7.46 17.56 -11.17
N GLN A 95 -8.30 18.48 -10.70
CA GLN A 95 -8.45 18.77 -9.27
C GLN A 95 -9.02 17.56 -8.48
N GLU A 96 -10.05 16.90 -9.03
CA GLU A 96 -10.65 15.71 -8.43
C GLU A 96 -9.62 14.55 -8.35
N LEU A 97 -8.85 14.32 -9.40
CA LEU A 97 -7.79 13.30 -9.40
C LEU A 97 -6.72 13.61 -8.35
N ARG A 98 -6.30 14.87 -8.22
CA ARG A 98 -5.34 15.29 -7.21
C ARG A 98 -5.87 15.02 -5.80
N GLU A 99 -7.07 15.42 -5.50
CA GLU A 99 -7.71 15.20 -4.20
C GLU A 99 -7.86 13.73 -3.88
N GLU A 100 -8.30 12.93 -4.85
CA GLU A 100 -8.44 11.49 -4.68
C GLU A 100 -7.09 10.81 -4.34
N LEU A 101 -6.04 11.13 -5.09
CA LEU A 101 -4.73 10.54 -4.86
C LEU A 101 -4.09 11.04 -3.56
N LEU A 102 -4.18 12.32 -3.24
CA LEU A 102 -3.71 12.87 -1.98
C LEU A 102 -4.45 12.29 -0.78
N GLY A 103 -5.75 12.02 -0.92
CA GLY A 103 -6.57 11.41 0.13
C GLY A 103 -6.16 9.98 0.48
N ARG A 104 -5.43 9.30 -0.40
CA ARG A 104 -4.86 7.96 -0.16
C ARG A 104 -3.46 7.98 0.47
N MET A 105 -2.81 9.15 0.46
CA MET A 105 -1.46 9.30 0.98
C MET A 105 -1.48 9.59 2.48
N HIS A 106 -0.38 9.25 3.16
CA HIS A 106 -0.20 9.44 4.61
C HIS A 106 -1.30 8.77 5.46
N ASP A 107 -1.90 7.73 4.94
CA ASP A 107 -2.99 6.97 5.56
C ASP A 107 -2.59 5.50 5.72
N VAL A 108 -2.27 5.12 6.96
CA VAL A 108 -1.89 3.74 7.30
C VAL A 108 -3.03 2.76 7.04
N SER A 109 -4.28 3.17 7.27
CA SER A 109 -5.45 2.33 7.03
C SER A 109 -5.60 2.02 5.56
N TRP A 110 -5.46 3.00 4.69
CA TRP A 110 -5.46 2.79 3.24
C TRP A 110 -4.30 1.92 2.79
N MET A 111 -3.10 2.17 3.29
CA MET A 111 -1.90 1.40 2.99
C MET A 111 -2.11 -0.08 3.33
N MET A 112 -2.54 -0.38 4.55
CA MET A 112 -2.77 -1.77 5.00
C MET A 112 -3.88 -2.45 4.23
N LYS A 113 -4.99 -1.77 3.97
CA LYS A 113 -6.08 -2.29 3.15
C LYS A 113 -5.60 -2.67 1.75
N THR A 114 -4.82 -1.81 1.12
CA THR A 114 -4.32 -2.02 -0.24
C THR A 114 -3.31 -3.16 -0.31
N ILE A 115 -2.38 -3.25 0.63
CA ILE A 115 -1.42 -4.37 0.74
C ILE A 115 -2.19 -5.69 0.86
N LYS A 116 -3.13 -5.76 1.79
CA LYS A 116 -3.90 -6.98 2.06
C LYS A 116 -4.76 -7.40 0.86
N GLN A 117 -5.41 -6.45 0.21
CA GLN A 117 -6.25 -6.71 -0.96
C GLN A 117 -5.42 -7.22 -2.13
N ARG A 118 -4.31 -6.57 -2.45
CA ARG A 118 -3.42 -6.99 -3.53
C ARG A 118 -2.80 -8.35 -3.26
N PHE A 119 -2.39 -8.60 -2.03
CA PHE A 119 -1.86 -9.90 -1.65
C PHE A 119 -2.91 -11.00 -1.80
N ALA A 120 -4.14 -10.78 -1.33
CA ALA A 120 -5.22 -11.76 -1.44
C ALA A 120 -5.53 -12.12 -2.90
N ILE A 121 -5.59 -11.13 -3.79
CA ILE A 121 -5.80 -11.34 -5.22
C ILE A 121 -4.65 -12.18 -5.81
N GLY A 122 -3.42 -11.80 -5.58
CA GLY A 122 -2.24 -12.49 -6.10
C GLY A 122 -2.02 -13.87 -5.49
N PHE A 123 -2.48 -14.09 -4.26
CA PHE A 123 -2.43 -15.39 -3.60
C PHE A 123 -3.52 -16.34 -4.14
N ASN A 124 -4.74 -15.87 -4.27
CA ASN A 124 -5.88 -16.69 -4.66
C ASN A 124 -5.88 -17.07 -6.14
N LYS A 125 -5.52 -16.12 -7.02
CA LYS A 125 -5.62 -16.29 -8.47
C LYS A 125 -4.88 -17.51 -9.01
N PRO A 126 -3.57 -17.70 -8.77
CA PRO A 126 -2.85 -18.87 -9.29
C PRO A 126 -3.27 -20.18 -8.61
N ARG A 127 -3.92 -20.12 -7.47
CA ARG A 127 -4.43 -21.28 -6.72
C ARG A 127 -5.88 -21.63 -7.04
N GLU A 128 -6.51 -20.86 -7.93
CA GLU A 128 -7.95 -20.98 -8.22
C GLU A 128 -8.79 -21.02 -6.93
N ARG A 129 -8.34 -20.29 -5.92
CA ARG A 129 -8.93 -20.25 -4.59
C ARG A 129 -9.89 -19.07 -4.49
N PHE A 130 -11.04 -19.31 -3.89
CA PHE A 130 -12.03 -18.30 -3.54
C PHE A 130 -12.13 -18.18 -2.02
N GLY A 131 -12.46 -16.99 -1.56
CA GLY A 131 -12.67 -16.72 -0.15
C GLY A 131 -11.55 -15.88 0.49
N PRO A 132 -11.72 -15.52 1.77
CA PRO A 132 -10.83 -14.60 2.45
C PRO A 132 -9.46 -15.21 2.70
N VAL A 133 -8.43 -14.39 2.60
CA VAL A 133 -7.07 -14.72 3.04
C VAL A 133 -6.85 -14.23 4.46
N TRP A 134 -7.39 -13.07 4.80
CA TRP A 134 -7.19 -12.41 6.08
C TRP A 134 -8.37 -12.63 7.02
N SER A 135 -8.07 -12.87 8.30
CA SER A 135 -9.09 -13.19 9.31
C SER A 135 -9.95 -11.98 9.68
N GLU A 136 -9.35 -10.80 9.71
CA GLU A 136 -9.99 -9.57 10.18
C GLU A 136 -9.24 -8.32 9.66
N ARG A 137 -9.71 -7.15 10.07
CA ARG A 137 -8.96 -5.90 9.86
C ARG A 137 -7.62 -5.96 10.58
N PHE A 138 -6.64 -5.19 10.10
CA PHE A 138 -5.35 -5.10 10.78
C PHE A 138 -5.53 -4.47 12.17
N ARG A 139 -4.66 -4.88 13.09
CA ARG A 139 -4.56 -4.29 14.43
C ARG A 139 -3.37 -3.34 14.46
N SER A 140 -3.57 -2.17 15.03
CA SER A 140 -2.51 -1.18 15.21
C SER A 140 -2.37 -0.78 16.68
N VAL A 141 -1.15 -0.45 17.03
CA VAL A 141 -0.80 0.11 18.34
C VAL A 141 0.13 1.28 18.09
N LEU A 142 -0.14 2.40 18.75
CA LEU A 142 0.81 3.50 18.75
C LEU A 142 2.02 3.11 19.57
N VAL A 143 3.21 3.25 18.97
CA VAL A 143 4.47 3.06 19.67
C VAL A 143 5.00 4.44 20.03
N GLU A 144 4.93 4.77 21.31
CA GLU A 144 5.60 5.95 21.85
C GLU A 144 7.05 5.59 22.14
N GLY A 145 7.96 6.31 21.55
CA GLY A 145 9.38 6.12 21.76
C GLY A 145 10.16 7.33 21.32
N ASP A 146 11.21 7.64 22.07
CA ASP A 146 12.21 8.61 21.63
C ASP A 146 12.88 8.05 20.37
N VAL A 147 13.00 8.85 19.32
CA VAL A 147 13.64 8.46 18.04
C VAL A 147 15.05 7.84 18.26
N LYS A 148 15.67 8.10 19.40
CA LYS A 148 16.93 7.49 19.82
C LYS A 148 16.83 6.01 20.20
N ALA A 149 15.64 5.51 20.54
CA ALA A 149 15.44 4.11 20.91
C ALA A 149 15.23 3.19 19.70
N LEU A 150 15.01 3.75 18.50
CA LEU A 150 14.76 3.03 17.26
C LEU A 150 15.95 2.99 16.30
N ARG A 151 17.09 3.46 16.74
CA ARG A 151 18.34 3.43 15.97
C ARG A 151 19.22 2.26 16.34
#